data_e5c51b354bfdf0eaeed01dc2582b960e
#
_entry.id   e5c51b354bfdf0eaeed01dc2582b960e
#
_cell.length_a   1.000
_cell.length_b   1.000
_cell.length_c   1.000
_cell.angle_alpha   90.00
_cell.angle_beta   90.00
_cell.angle_gamma   90.00
#
_symmetry.space_group_name_H-M   'P 1'
#
loop_
_entity.id
_entity.type
_entity.pdbx_description
1 polymer ?
#
loop_
_entity_poly.entity_id
_entity_poly.type
_entity_poly.pdbx_seq_one_letter_code
_entity_poly.pdbx_strand_id
1 'polypeptide(L)'
;LRVKQGVAAPKAHVDTGFWGGAIPSNVKDLRPLYEAGVFGFKCFLSPSGVEEFPELDQEQLARSMAEIAGFGGLLIVHAEDPHHLAEAPQRPGPAYADFLASRPRDAENTAIEGLIAHAKRLNARVHVLHLSSSDALPLIAAAKREGVRVTVESCPHFLTLTAEEVPDGATEFKCCPPIREAANQDTLW
;
A
#
# COMPACT_ATOMS: atom_id res chain seq x y z
N LEU A 1 -14.87 -11.06 10.06
CA LEU A 1 -14.17 -12.27 9.64
C LEU A 1 -15.15 -13.43 9.41
N ARG A 2 -15.95 -13.82 10.42
CA ARG A 2 -16.91 -14.97 10.31
C ARG A 2 -17.81 -14.92 9.09
N VAL A 3 -18.35 -13.75 8.72
CA VAL A 3 -19.17 -13.58 7.51
C VAL A 3 -18.37 -13.92 6.24
N LYS A 4 -17.12 -13.38 6.13
CA LYS A 4 -16.25 -13.68 4.98
C LYS A 4 -15.90 -15.18 4.89
N GLN A 5 -15.59 -15.81 6.03
CA GLN A 5 -15.31 -17.25 6.10
C GLN A 5 -16.54 -18.06 5.66
N GLY A 6 -17.75 -17.72 6.14
CA GLY A 6 -18.99 -18.40 5.74
C GLY A 6 -19.34 -18.25 4.27
N VAL A 7 -18.99 -17.12 3.63
CA VAL A 7 -19.19 -16.91 2.19
C VAL A 7 -18.14 -17.62 1.35
N ALA A 8 -16.89 -17.66 1.82
CA ALA A 8 -15.77 -18.29 1.09
C ALA A 8 -15.83 -19.83 1.16
N ALA A 9 -16.14 -20.41 2.33
CA ALA A 9 -16.08 -21.85 2.55
C ALA A 9 -16.78 -22.72 1.49
N PRO A 10 -18.00 -22.42 1.04
CA PRO A 10 -18.66 -23.24 0.00
C PRO A 10 -18.15 -22.98 -1.42
N LYS A 11 -17.27 -22.01 -1.63
CA LYS A 11 -16.82 -21.55 -2.97
C LYS A 11 -15.31 -21.73 -3.18
N ALA A 12 -14.54 -21.80 -2.11
CA ALA A 12 -13.09 -21.94 -2.21
C ALA A 12 -12.72 -23.37 -2.63
N HIS A 13 -11.82 -23.46 -3.63
CA HIS A 13 -11.23 -24.71 -4.10
C HIS A 13 -9.80 -24.93 -3.60
N VAL A 14 -9.27 -23.95 -2.86
CA VAL A 14 -7.94 -23.97 -2.26
C VAL A 14 -8.05 -23.41 -0.83
N ASP A 15 -7.01 -23.63 -0.03
CA ASP A 15 -6.90 -23.03 1.29
C ASP A 15 -6.97 -21.51 1.18
N THR A 16 -7.81 -20.88 1.99
CA THR A 16 -8.08 -19.43 1.92
C THR A 16 -7.82 -18.78 3.27
N GLY A 17 -6.93 -17.79 3.29
CA GLY A 17 -6.70 -16.92 4.44
C GLY A 17 -7.27 -15.52 4.25
N PHE A 18 -7.35 -14.77 5.33
CA PHE A 18 -7.95 -13.43 5.33
C PHE A 18 -7.04 -12.39 5.97
N TRP A 19 -7.07 -11.19 5.40
CA TRP A 19 -6.49 -9.99 5.98
C TRP A 19 -7.55 -9.21 6.75
N GLY A 20 -7.17 -8.67 7.91
CA GLY A 20 -7.95 -7.65 8.62
C GLY A 20 -7.75 -6.27 7.99
N GLY A 21 -8.67 -5.36 8.25
CA GLY A 21 -8.51 -3.93 7.92
C GLY A 21 -8.04 -3.16 9.15
N ALA A 22 -7.09 -2.24 9.00
CA ALA A 22 -6.78 -1.22 9.98
C ALA A 22 -7.32 0.11 9.45
N ILE A 23 -8.34 0.64 10.14
CA ILE A 23 -9.04 1.88 9.79
C ILE A 23 -9.12 2.80 11.02
N PRO A 24 -9.42 4.10 10.88
CA PRO A 24 -9.37 5.08 11.98
C PRO A 24 -10.11 4.67 13.26
N SER A 25 -11.21 3.95 13.12
CA SER A 25 -12.15 3.67 14.23
C SER A 25 -11.94 2.33 14.95
N ASN A 26 -11.01 1.44 14.46
CA ASN A 26 -11.02 0.04 14.89
C ASN A 26 -9.75 -0.46 15.59
N VAL A 27 -8.90 0.41 16.09
CA VAL A 27 -7.64 0.01 16.78
C VAL A 27 -7.89 -1.05 17.87
N LYS A 28 -8.98 -0.90 18.65
CA LYS A 28 -9.36 -1.86 19.70
C LYS A 28 -9.76 -3.26 19.20
N ASP A 29 -10.14 -3.36 17.92
CA ASP A 29 -10.61 -4.60 17.31
C ASP A 29 -9.48 -5.37 16.60
N LEU A 30 -8.27 -4.79 16.47
CA LEU A 30 -7.15 -5.41 15.77
C LEU A 30 -6.68 -6.70 16.46
N ARG A 31 -6.46 -6.65 17.77
CA ARG A 31 -6.05 -7.84 18.52
C ARG A 31 -7.10 -8.96 18.49
N PRO A 32 -8.39 -8.73 18.76
CA PRO A 32 -9.42 -9.75 18.59
C PRO A 32 -9.50 -10.34 17.17
N LEU A 33 -9.27 -9.53 16.12
CA LEU A 33 -9.22 -10.03 14.76
C LEU A 33 -8.00 -10.92 14.52
N TYR A 34 -6.83 -10.55 15.06
CA TYR A 34 -5.61 -11.34 14.96
C TYR A 34 -5.75 -12.70 15.64
N GLU A 35 -6.30 -12.69 16.87
CA GLU A 35 -6.61 -13.91 17.64
C GLU A 35 -7.65 -14.80 16.96
N ALA A 36 -8.55 -14.21 16.17
CA ALA A 36 -9.51 -14.93 15.32
C ALA A 36 -8.90 -15.50 14.03
N GLY A 37 -7.60 -15.25 13.76
CA GLY A 37 -6.83 -15.93 12.71
C GLY A 37 -6.67 -15.17 11.41
N VAL A 38 -6.75 -13.82 11.38
CA VAL A 38 -6.29 -13.06 10.22
C VAL A 38 -4.76 -13.09 10.13
N PHE A 39 -4.21 -13.08 8.92
CA PHE A 39 -2.75 -13.14 8.71
C PHE A 39 -2.02 -11.86 9.10
N GLY A 40 -2.73 -10.74 9.10
CA GLY A 40 -2.25 -9.41 9.40
C GLY A 40 -3.30 -8.39 8.98
N PHE A 41 -2.88 -7.15 8.81
CA PHE A 41 -3.78 -6.04 8.56
C PHE A 41 -3.37 -5.25 7.35
N LYS A 42 -4.36 -4.78 6.57
CA LYS A 42 -4.20 -3.83 5.47
C LYS A 42 -4.61 -2.45 5.94
N CYS A 43 -3.87 -1.41 5.53
CA CYS A 43 -4.33 -0.03 5.58
C CYS A 43 -4.00 0.73 4.29
N PHE A 44 -4.63 1.89 4.14
CA PHE A 44 -4.35 2.89 3.13
C PHE A 44 -3.84 4.16 3.80
N LEU A 45 -2.91 4.88 3.18
CA LEU A 45 -2.44 6.20 3.60
C LEU A 45 -3.02 7.33 2.74
N SER A 46 -3.77 6.98 1.70
CA SER A 46 -4.54 7.87 0.84
C SER A 46 -5.93 7.28 0.61
N PRO A 47 -6.92 8.06 0.14
CA PRO A 47 -8.28 7.57 -0.08
C PRO A 47 -8.33 6.27 -0.89
N SER A 48 -8.95 5.25 -0.31
CA SER A 48 -9.07 3.93 -0.95
C SER A 48 -10.10 3.89 -2.08
N GLY A 49 -10.97 4.89 -2.17
CA GLY A 49 -12.15 4.89 -3.03
C GLY A 49 -13.34 4.11 -2.47
N VAL A 50 -13.24 3.55 -1.25
CA VAL A 50 -14.28 2.77 -0.58
C VAL A 50 -14.57 3.42 0.78
N GLU A 51 -15.80 3.88 1.00
CA GLU A 51 -16.20 4.59 2.22
C GLU A 51 -15.99 3.77 3.50
N GLU A 52 -16.21 2.44 3.41
CA GLU A 52 -16.04 1.52 4.53
C GLU A 52 -14.56 1.24 4.86
N PHE A 53 -13.64 1.72 4.02
CA PHE A 53 -12.21 1.53 4.21
C PHE A 53 -11.45 2.86 4.07
N PRO A 54 -11.69 3.83 4.98
CA PRO A 54 -11.00 5.11 4.97
C PRO A 54 -9.50 4.95 5.26
N GLU A 55 -8.71 5.89 4.77
CA GLU A 55 -7.28 5.99 5.01
C GLU A 55 -6.95 6.35 6.46
N LEU A 56 -5.73 6.05 6.85
CA LEU A 56 -5.15 6.46 8.14
C LEU A 56 -4.30 7.73 7.95
N ASP A 57 -4.50 8.72 8.81
CA ASP A 57 -3.52 9.77 9.00
C ASP A 57 -2.28 9.26 9.77
N GLN A 58 -1.24 10.09 9.90
CA GLN A 58 0.03 9.70 10.53
C GLN A 58 -0.11 9.31 12.00
N GLU A 59 -1.02 9.94 12.74
CA GLU A 59 -1.28 9.61 14.15
C GLU A 59 -2.04 8.30 14.27
N GLN A 60 -3.06 8.09 13.44
CA GLN A 60 -3.85 6.87 13.37
C GLN A 60 -2.99 5.68 12.91
N LEU A 61 -2.09 5.90 11.92
CA LEU A 61 -1.10 4.92 11.50
C LEU A 61 -0.21 4.51 12.67
N ALA A 62 0.35 5.49 13.39
CA ALA A 62 1.22 5.22 14.53
C ALA A 62 0.51 4.42 15.63
N ARG A 63 -0.76 4.74 15.94
CA ARG A 63 -1.57 4.02 16.92
C ARG A 63 -1.85 2.58 16.48
N SER A 64 -2.27 2.40 15.23
CA SER A 64 -2.55 1.06 14.68
C SER A 64 -1.28 0.21 14.63
N MET A 65 -0.14 0.80 14.22
CA MET A 65 1.15 0.10 14.20
C MET A 65 1.61 -0.29 15.59
N ALA A 66 1.43 0.57 16.60
CA ALA A 66 1.81 0.25 17.98
C ALA A 66 0.99 -0.94 18.52
N GLU A 67 -0.33 -0.97 18.29
CA GLU A 67 -1.17 -2.09 18.69
C GLU A 67 -0.77 -3.38 17.96
N ILE A 68 -0.60 -3.33 16.63
CA ILE A 68 -0.20 -4.49 15.81
C ILE A 68 1.18 -5.01 16.22
N ALA A 69 2.14 -4.14 16.51
CA ALA A 69 3.47 -4.51 16.98
C ALA A 69 3.41 -5.21 18.35
N GLY A 70 2.48 -4.78 19.22
CA GLY A 70 2.27 -5.34 20.56
C GLY A 70 1.88 -6.83 20.57
N PHE A 71 1.39 -7.39 19.47
CA PHE A 71 1.13 -8.82 19.30
C PHE A 71 1.93 -9.46 18.16
N GLY A 72 2.94 -8.74 17.61
CA GLY A 72 3.83 -9.25 16.57
C GLY A 72 3.20 -9.40 15.18
N GLY A 73 2.05 -8.75 14.95
CA GLY A 73 1.33 -8.78 13.68
C GLY A 73 2.08 -8.09 12.54
N LEU A 74 1.59 -8.27 11.32
CA LEU A 74 2.09 -7.63 10.10
C LEU A 74 1.07 -6.58 9.62
N LEU A 75 1.55 -5.39 9.29
CA LEU A 75 0.78 -4.37 8.59
C LEU A 75 1.24 -4.27 7.13
N ILE A 76 0.32 -4.48 6.18
CA ILE A 76 0.55 -4.27 4.76
C ILE A 76 -0.09 -2.94 4.34
N VAL A 77 0.62 -2.14 3.54
CA VAL A 77 0.30 -0.72 3.37
C VAL A 77 0.24 -0.33 1.90
N HIS A 78 -0.89 0.26 1.50
CA HIS A 78 -0.94 1.11 0.31
C HIS A 78 -0.33 2.46 0.68
N ALA A 79 0.88 2.72 0.22
CA ALA A 79 1.70 3.84 0.66
C ALA A 79 1.75 4.93 -0.42
N GLU A 80 0.75 5.80 -0.44
CA GLU A 80 0.76 7.06 -1.18
C GLU A 80 0.39 8.20 -0.23
N ASP A 81 1.16 9.28 -0.24
CA ASP A 81 0.95 10.45 0.61
C ASP A 81 -0.18 11.33 0.05
N PRO A 82 -1.25 11.60 0.83
CA PRO A 82 -2.41 12.32 0.36
C PRO A 82 -2.12 13.80 0.05
N HIS A 83 -1.10 14.40 0.66
CA HIS A 83 -0.74 15.80 0.42
C HIS A 83 -0.13 15.94 -0.99
N HIS A 84 0.83 15.09 -1.35
CA HIS A 84 1.40 15.08 -2.70
C HIS A 84 0.34 14.77 -3.77
N LEU A 85 -0.62 13.88 -3.47
CA LEU A 85 -1.73 13.60 -4.39
C LEU A 85 -2.66 14.81 -4.56
N ALA A 86 -2.93 15.56 -3.50
CA ALA A 86 -3.78 16.74 -3.55
C ALA A 86 -3.14 17.92 -4.29
N GLU A 87 -1.82 18.06 -4.20
CA GLU A 87 -1.05 19.12 -4.89
C GLU A 87 -0.74 18.76 -6.35
N ALA A 88 -0.82 17.49 -6.72
CA ALA A 88 -0.53 17.03 -8.06
C ALA A 88 -1.53 17.58 -9.10
N PRO A 89 -1.10 17.77 -10.35
CA PRO A 89 -1.98 18.25 -11.41
C PRO A 89 -3.19 17.33 -11.63
N GLN A 90 -4.39 17.84 -11.49
CA GLN A 90 -5.63 17.12 -11.75
C GLN A 90 -6.16 17.53 -13.13
N ARG A 91 -5.69 16.89 -14.19
CA ARG A 91 -6.07 17.18 -15.58
C ARG A 91 -7.06 16.13 -16.08
N PRO A 92 -8.33 16.49 -16.33
CA PRO A 92 -9.28 15.57 -16.93
C PRO A 92 -8.93 15.37 -18.42
N GLY A 93 -8.89 14.12 -18.87
CA GLY A 93 -8.59 13.82 -20.26
C GLY A 93 -8.34 12.32 -20.49
N PRO A 94 -8.21 11.91 -21.74
CA PRO A 94 -7.94 10.53 -22.10
C PRO A 94 -6.46 10.15 -21.96
N ALA A 95 -5.54 11.13 -21.92
CA ALA A 95 -4.11 10.88 -21.92
C ALA A 95 -3.63 10.20 -20.63
N TYR A 96 -2.91 9.08 -20.76
CA TYR A 96 -2.33 8.39 -19.62
C TYR A 96 -1.32 9.25 -18.86
N ALA A 97 -0.59 10.11 -19.57
CA ALA A 97 0.36 11.05 -18.99
C ALA A 97 -0.28 12.00 -17.96
N ASP A 98 -1.54 12.41 -18.17
CA ASP A 98 -2.25 13.25 -17.20
C ASP A 98 -2.62 12.45 -15.93
N PHE A 99 -3.00 11.18 -16.08
CA PHE A 99 -3.21 10.29 -14.95
C PHE A 99 -1.90 10.03 -14.18
N LEU A 100 -0.81 9.75 -14.89
CA LEU A 100 0.51 9.56 -14.29
C LEU A 100 0.96 10.81 -13.51
N ALA A 101 0.78 12.00 -14.08
CA ALA A 101 1.12 13.26 -13.43
C ALA A 101 0.30 13.52 -12.15
N SER A 102 -0.94 13.01 -12.07
CA SER A 102 -1.78 13.13 -10.88
C SER A 102 -1.32 12.25 -9.70
N ARG A 103 -0.36 11.35 -9.92
CA ARG A 103 0.18 10.43 -8.91
C ARG A 103 1.70 10.41 -8.97
N PRO A 104 2.36 11.51 -8.54
CA PRO A 104 3.81 11.66 -8.63
C PRO A 104 4.54 10.60 -7.78
N ARG A 105 5.78 10.31 -8.13
CA ARG A 105 6.63 9.37 -7.37
C ARG A 105 6.80 9.78 -5.92
N ASP A 106 6.85 11.09 -5.65
CA ASP A 106 6.99 11.63 -4.30
C ASP A 106 5.83 11.23 -3.39
N ALA A 107 4.64 10.96 -3.93
CA ALA A 107 3.53 10.42 -3.13
C ALA A 107 3.87 9.06 -2.54
N GLU A 108 4.47 8.13 -3.31
CA GLU A 108 4.95 6.84 -2.79
C GLU A 108 6.17 7.02 -1.89
N ASN A 109 7.17 7.79 -2.35
CA ASN A 109 8.45 7.92 -1.66
C ASN A 109 8.27 8.50 -0.24
N THR A 110 7.49 9.56 -0.10
CA THR A 110 7.21 10.22 1.19
C THR A 110 6.40 9.32 2.13
N ALA A 111 5.39 8.63 1.61
CA ALA A 111 4.60 7.70 2.42
C ALA A 111 5.44 6.52 2.93
N ILE A 112 6.33 5.98 2.08
CA ILE A 112 7.24 4.88 2.45
C ILE A 112 8.28 5.35 3.48
N GLU A 113 8.83 6.55 3.33
CA GLU A 113 9.74 7.14 4.32
C GLU A 113 9.09 7.25 5.70
N GLY A 114 7.90 7.82 5.78
CA GLY A 114 7.11 7.92 7.01
C GLY A 114 6.81 6.56 7.63
N LEU A 115 6.41 5.58 6.81
CA LEU A 115 6.14 4.22 7.26
C LEU A 115 7.39 3.56 7.85
N ILE A 116 8.55 3.70 7.21
CA ILE A 116 9.83 3.17 7.70
C ILE A 116 10.22 3.82 9.02
N ALA A 117 10.06 5.15 9.16
CA ALA A 117 10.34 5.86 10.40
C ALA A 117 9.48 5.32 11.57
N HIS A 118 8.19 5.11 11.33
CA HIS A 118 7.29 4.49 12.32
C HIS A 118 7.70 3.03 12.61
N ALA A 119 8.00 2.23 11.59
CA ALA A 119 8.40 0.83 11.76
C ALA A 119 9.67 0.71 12.60
N LYS A 120 10.66 1.57 12.37
CA LYS A 120 11.90 1.64 13.17
C LYS A 120 11.61 2.00 14.62
N ARG A 121 10.85 3.05 14.87
CA ARG A 121 10.53 3.56 16.21
C ARG A 121 9.72 2.54 17.05
N LEU A 122 8.80 1.83 16.41
CA LEU A 122 7.87 0.89 17.07
C LEU A 122 8.33 -0.57 17.02
N ASN A 123 9.46 -0.86 16.35
CA ASN A 123 9.90 -2.21 16.03
C ASN A 123 8.77 -3.04 15.36
N ALA A 124 7.96 -2.38 14.54
CA ALA A 124 6.81 -2.97 13.87
C ALA A 124 7.22 -3.73 12.59
N ARG A 125 6.46 -4.77 12.25
CA ARG A 125 6.58 -5.47 10.97
C ARG A 125 5.67 -4.80 9.96
N VAL A 126 6.26 -4.32 8.85
CA VAL A 126 5.51 -3.67 7.78
C VAL A 126 5.86 -4.25 6.42
N HIS A 127 4.91 -4.16 5.51
CA HIS A 127 5.11 -4.55 4.12
C HIS A 127 4.52 -3.47 3.20
N VAL A 128 5.35 -2.95 2.31
CA VAL A 128 4.92 -2.03 1.26
C VAL A 128 4.35 -2.86 0.12
N LEU A 129 3.07 -2.65 -0.18
CA LEU A 129 2.39 -3.31 -1.30
C LEU A 129 2.74 -2.64 -2.62
N HIS A 130 2.73 -3.42 -3.70
CA HIS A 130 2.67 -2.95 -5.09
C HIS A 130 3.55 -1.71 -5.37
N LEU A 131 4.82 -1.73 -4.95
CA LEU A 131 5.78 -0.65 -5.20
C LEU A 131 5.89 -0.39 -6.71
N SER A 132 5.61 0.85 -7.10
CA SER A 132 5.70 1.32 -8.48
C SER A 132 6.92 2.23 -8.68
N SER A 133 7.22 3.13 -7.72
CA SER A 133 8.38 4.02 -7.80
C SER A 133 9.69 3.31 -7.47
N SER A 134 10.61 3.25 -8.43
CA SER A 134 11.97 2.73 -8.20
C SER A 134 12.81 3.64 -7.30
N ASP A 135 12.43 4.91 -7.14
CA ASP A 135 13.17 5.89 -6.33
C ASP A 135 13.15 5.53 -4.83
N ALA A 136 12.16 4.74 -4.38
CA ALA A 136 12.09 4.25 -3.00
C ALA A 136 13.05 3.08 -2.70
N LEU A 137 13.62 2.41 -3.72
CA LEU A 137 14.48 1.23 -3.52
C LEU A 137 15.70 1.49 -2.64
N PRO A 138 16.48 2.59 -2.82
CA PRO A 138 17.62 2.88 -1.96
C PRO A 138 17.23 3.09 -0.50
N LEU A 139 16.10 3.75 -0.25
CA LEU A 139 15.56 3.99 1.09
C LEU A 139 15.18 2.68 1.78
N ILE A 140 14.44 1.81 1.08
CA ILE A 140 14.04 0.49 1.59
C ILE A 140 15.27 -0.37 1.87
N ALA A 141 16.26 -0.38 0.96
CA ALA A 141 17.49 -1.14 1.12
C ALA A 141 18.31 -0.63 2.34
N ALA A 142 18.37 0.67 2.56
CA ALA A 142 19.01 1.25 3.74
C ALA A 142 18.30 0.84 5.02
N ALA A 143 16.98 0.95 5.08
CA ALA A 143 16.18 0.54 6.23
C ALA A 143 16.38 -0.95 6.58
N LYS A 144 16.42 -1.83 5.57
CA LYS A 144 16.70 -3.27 5.77
C LYS A 144 18.10 -3.52 6.34
N ARG A 145 19.13 -2.78 5.88
CA ARG A 145 20.50 -2.89 6.46
C ARG A 145 20.55 -2.41 7.90
N GLU A 146 19.71 -1.46 8.28
CA GLU A 146 19.57 -0.97 9.66
C GLU A 146 18.72 -1.90 10.56
N GLY A 147 18.23 -3.02 10.02
CA GLY A 147 17.45 -3.98 10.77
C GLY A 147 15.97 -3.62 10.93
N VAL A 148 15.47 -2.60 10.19
CA VAL A 148 14.05 -2.29 10.18
C VAL A 148 13.28 -3.46 9.55
N ARG A 149 12.20 -3.88 10.18
CA ARG A 149 11.39 -5.05 9.77
C ARG A 149 10.43 -4.68 8.63
N VAL A 150 11.01 -4.23 7.49
CA VAL A 150 10.29 -3.85 6.28
C VAL A 150 10.51 -4.87 5.17
N THR A 151 9.43 -5.21 4.48
CA THR A 151 9.44 -5.96 3.22
C THR A 151 8.67 -5.17 2.17
N VAL A 152 8.85 -5.50 0.91
CA VAL A 152 8.22 -4.82 -0.22
C VAL A 152 7.93 -5.82 -1.33
N GLU A 153 6.86 -5.60 -2.05
CA GLU A 153 6.53 -6.29 -3.29
C GLU A 153 6.28 -5.28 -4.41
N SER A 154 6.50 -5.71 -5.63
CA SER A 154 6.04 -5.03 -6.84
C SER A 154 5.02 -5.91 -7.57
N CYS A 155 4.44 -5.41 -8.64
CA CYS A 155 3.44 -6.13 -9.41
C CYS A 155 3.94 -6.45 -10.83
N PRO A 156 3.51 -7.56 -11.44
CA PRO A 156 3.92 -7.92 -12.80
C PRO A 156 3.68 -6.82 -13.82
N HIS A 157 2.58 -6.08 -13.71
CA HIS A 157 2.27 -4.98 -14.64
C HIS A 157 3.25 -3.79 -14.53
N PHE A 158 3.87 -3.54 -13.37
CA PHE A 158 4.94 -2.52 -13.26
C PHE A 158 6.27 -2.99 -13.86
N LEU A 159 6.44 -4.29 -14.03
CA LEU A 159 7.64 -4.92 -14.56
C LEU A 159 7.52 -5.28 -16.05
N THR A 160 6.33 -5.16 -16.65
CA THR A 160 6.07 -5.59 -18.03
C THR A 160 5.40 -4.54 -18.91
N LEU A 161 4.80 -3.49 -18.32
CA LEU A 161 4.12 -2.41 -19.02
C LEU A 161 4.80 -1.08 -18.70
N THR A 162 4.81 -0.17 -19.66
CA THR A 162 5.36 1.18 -19.50
C THR A 162 4.31 2.24 -19.80
N ALA A 163 4.43 3.39 -19.16
CA ALA A 163 3.48 4.50 -19.33
C ALA A 163 3.42 5.01 -20.79
N GLU A 164 4.55 4.92 -21.49
CA GLU A 164 4.70 5.34 -22.89
C GLU A 164 3.90 4.45 -23.85
N GLU A 165 3.59 3.22 -23.45
CA GLU A 165 2.87 2.25 -24.26
C GLU A 165 1.36 2.27 -24.00
N VAL A 166 0.89 2.96 -22.96
CA VAL A 166 -0.53 3.01 -22.64
C VAL A 166 -1.28 3.93 -23.62
N PRO A 167 -2.23 3.39 -24.40
CA PRO A 167 -3.00 4.21 -25.34
C PRO A 167 -3.90 5.22 -24.61
N ASP A 168 -4.14 6.35 -25.25
CA ASP A 168 -5.13 7.32 -24.77
C ASP A 168 -6.52 6.69 -24.66
N GLY A 169 -7.17 6.93 -23.53
CA GLY A 169 -8.50 6.42 -23.23
C GLY A 169 -8.55 4.97 -22.73
N ALA A 170 -7.42 4.26 -22.64
CA ALA A 170 -7.31 2.89 -22.16
C ALA A 170 -7.40 2.86 -20.62
N THR A 171 -8.61 2.98 -20.07
CA THR A 171 -8.86 3.06 -18.62
C THR A 171 -8.53 1.77 -17.86
N GLU A 172 -8.46 0.63 -18.53
CA GLU A 172 -8.06 -0.66 -17.98
C GLU A 172 -6.62 -0.69 -17.47
N PHE A 173 -5.76 0.24 -17.92
CA PHE A 173 -4.39 0.40 -17.40
C PHE A 173 -4.30 1.30 -16.16
N LYS A 174 -5.40 1.95 -15.77
CA LYS A 174 -5.38 2.81 -14.58
C LYS A 174 -5.40 1.98 -13.31
N CYS A 175 -4.29 2.01 -12.59
CA CYS A 175 -4.14 1.43 -11.24
C CYS A 175 -3.42 2.42 -10.32
N CYS A 176 -3.52 2.22 -9.03
CA CYS A 176 -2.92 3.07 -8.01
C CYS A 176 -2.06 2.22 -7.07
N PRO A 177 -0.77 2.49 -7.00
CA PRO A 177 0.04 3.44 -7.78
C PRO A 177 0.00 3.18 -9.30
N PRO A 178 0.41 4.16 -10.15
CA PRO A 178 0.32 4.01 -11.60
C PRO A 178 1.45 3.17 -12.21
N ILE A 179 1.22 2.65 -13.41
CA ILE A 179 2.29 2.16 -14.29
C ILE A 179 3.17 3.36 -14.67
N ARG A 180 4.49 3.24 -14.49
CA ARG A 180 5.44 4.32 -14.69
C ARG A 180 6.22 4.17 -15.99
N GLU A 181 7.11 5.10 -16.24
CA GLU A 181 7.93 5.22 -17.44
C GLU A 181 8.92 4.04 -17.56
N ALA A 182 9.37 3.76 -18.78
CA ALA A 182 10.33 2.69 -19.09
C ALA A 182 11.62 2.79 -18.25
N ALA A 183 12.16 4.00 -18.07
CA ALA A 183 13.37 4.21 -17.25
C ALA A 183 13.17 3.84 -15.77
N ASN A 184 11.94 4.00 -15.24
CA ASN A 184 11.60 3.53 -13.91
C ASN A 184 11.52 2.00 -13.85
N GLN A 185 10.94 1.39 -14.87
CA GLN A 185 10.82 -0.07 -14.97
C GLN A 185 12.21 -0.73 -14.98
N ASP A 186 13.14 -0.21 -15.80
CA ASP A 186 14.53 -0.71 -15.86
C ASP A 186 15.24 -0.67 -14.51
N THR A 187 14.93 0.33 -13.68
CA THR A 187 15.51 0.46 -12.33
C THR A 187 14.81 -0.45 -11.31
N LEU A 188 13.53 -0.73 -11.53
CA LEU A 188 12.72 -1.55 -10.63
C LEU A 188 13.08 -3.04 -10.73
N TRP A 189 13.56 -3.50 -11.92
CA TRP A 189 14.12 -4.83 -12.16
C TRP A 189 15.46 -5.04 -11.43
#